data_52fa456a2ae3f6cec13b613a5f6d5ecd
#
_entry.id   52fa456a2ae3f6cec13b613a5f6d5ecd
#
_cell.length_a   1.000
_cell.length_b   1.000
_cell.length_c   1.000
_cell.angle_alpha   90.00
_cell.angle_beta   90.00
_cell.angle_gamma   90.00
#
_symmetry.space_group_name_H-M   'P 1'
#
loop_
_entity.id
_entity.type
_entity.pdbx_description
1 polymer ?
#
loop_
_entity_poly.entity_id
_entity_poly.type
_entity_poly.pdbx_seq_one_letter_code
_entity_poly.pdbx_strand_id
1 'polypeptide(L)'
;MFAAGLITLTAAAQYAQAQTDGPQYAPTMLVLDASGSMQRPDAAGTMMDAAKDAVHSFVDSAPAESKVGLTTYGTGTGNTDAEMQAGCRDVRVLHQPDTLDKGALNGAVDGIEARGWTPMGPALRQAAETLPSSGPRSIVLVSDGEDTCAPPDACAVAQELKQKGIDLVVHAIGFAVDAPARAQLTCMAQSTGGTYTDAADGPALKRILPRVSAAALRNYQSAGTPITGTASYDKAPVATPGQYLDALGQHTPKYWAVDVPEGATAYFSGTVSFPRLAGIPSVDDNNVVQLRVFGSDGQDCHASDFEQKTSSSDGVALTVAKTWDGATKQRTGGRGDTCKGGGRYYFTLNWETVSAGVPEQLPLELLVGIEPAATDAGPVAALPKTEFTEPTGETTPVTGGGSFNSAATLAESGSYADAVRPGEFVFYRVRLDWGRGLAYRVHFAPNGSKGSDSVSNLTTTLYSPIRERINSDSGVYTGSDTALPVTNSTGTVPIRYHNRDAAPTETRKQAVAGWYYIAVKVGSTFTEKGDQSAVPVRLDLTVDGTKENGPTYATSNDGVFGENAKPKTPESATSAHEDPTVAGEHSSNSWILFTATGIGVLALVGIVVLVLIARKRRG
;
A
#
# COMPACT_ATOMS: atom_id res chain seq x y z
N MET A 1 -36.50 -19.52 -60.09
CA MET A 1 -36.87 -18.67 -58.94
C MET A 1 -36.00 -19.10 -57.74
N PHE A 2 -34.94 -18.39 -57.52
CA PHE A 2 -34.06 -18.59 -56.35
C PHE A 2 -34.38 -17.49 -55.35
N ALA A 3 -34.83 -17.86 -54.14
CA ALA A 3 -35.05 -16.94 -53.05
C ALA A 3 -33.75 -16.85 -52.22
N ALA A 4 -33.16 -15.65 -52.24
CA ALA A 4 -32.00 -15.33 -51.39
C ALA A 4 -32.51 -14.92 -49.99
N GLY A 5 -32.23 -15.73 -48.98
CA GLY A 5 -32.48 -15.39 -47.58
C GLY A 5 -31.39 -14.46 -47.05
N LEU A 6 -31.75 -13.25 -46.66
CA LEU A 6 -30.90 -12.34 -45.90
C LEU A 6 -30.82 -12.83 -44.43
N ILE A 7 -29.65 -13.28 -44.01
CA ILE A 7 -29.35 -13.50 -42.60
C ILE A 7 -28.81 -12.19 -42.02
N THR A 8 -29.63 -11.49 -41.25
CA THR A 8 -29.20 -10.33 -40.45
C THR A 8 -28.50 -10.86 -39.19
N LEU A 9 -27.18 -10.77 -39.15
CA LEU A 9 -26.41 -10.92 -37.91
C LEU A 9 -26.64 -9.68 -37.04
N THR A 10 -27.48 -9.82 -36.01
CA THR A 10 -27.50 -8.87 -34.90
C THR A 10 -26.27 -9.13 -34.00
N ALA A 11 -25.26 -8.29 -34.13
CA ALA A 11 -24.16 -8.22 -33.17
C ALA A 11 -24.75 -7.70 -31.86
N ALA A 12 -24.98 -8.60 -30.89
CA ALA A 12 -25.24 -8.22 -29.50
C ALA A 12 -23.94 -7.62 -28.93
N ALA A 13 -23.94 -6.30 -28.74
CA ALA A 13 -22.92 -5.62 -27.99
C ALA A 13 -22.98 -6.17 -26.55
N GLN A 14 -22.06 -7.04 -26.20
CA GLN A 14 -21.81 -7.41 -24.82
C GLN A 14 -21.21 -6.18 -24.13
N TYR A 15 -22.04 -5.46 -23.39
CA TYR A 15 -21.55 -4.52 -22.39
C TYR A 15 -20.76 -5.33 -21.38
N ALA A 16 -19.44 -5.19 -21.41
CA ALA A 16 -18.60 -5.64 -20.32
C ALA A 16 -19.07 -4.87 -19.08
N GLN A 17 -19.79 -5.54 -18.20
CA GLN A 17 -20.06 -5.03 -16.87
C GLN A 17 -18.68 -4.82 -16.23
N ALA A 18 -18.32 -3.55 -15.98
CA ALA A 18 -17.21 -3.24 -15.11
C ALA A 18 -17.52 -3.93 -13.78
N GLN A 19 -16.78 -5.00 -13.48
CA GLN A 19 -16.78 -5.55 -12.15
C GLN A 19 -16.39 -4.39 -11.23
N THR A 20 -17.32 -3.98 -10.40
CA THR A 20 -17.03 -3.16 -9.23
C THR A 20 -16.26 -4.09 -8.29
N ASP A 21 -14.94 -4.16 -8.44
CA ASP A 21 -14.10 -4.78 -7.44
C ASP A 21 -14.34 -3.98 -6.15
N GLY A 22 -15.02 -4.59 -5.21
CA GLY A 22 -15.23 -4.04 -3.86
C GLY A 22 -13.87 -3.73 -3.20
N PRO A 23 -13.85 -3.06 -2.06
CA PRO A 23 -12.62 -2.70 -1.38
C PRO A 23 -11.77 -3.95 -1.16
N GLN A 24 -10.55 -3.94 -1.69
CA GLN A 24 -9.63 -5.06 -1.51
C GLN A 24 -8.87 -4.86 -0.20
N TYR A 25 -9.19 -5.68 0.79
CA TYR A 25 -8.41 -5.76 2.03
C TYR A 25 -7.16 -6.60 1.82
N ALA A 26 -6.06 -6.20 2.48
CA ALA A 26 -4.86 -7.02 2.51
C ALA A 26 -5.15 -8.36 3.18
N PRO A 27 -4.85 -9.51 2.55
CA PRO A 27 -4.97 -10.79 3.21
C PRO A 27 -4.17 -10.78 4.52
N THR A 28 -4.84 -11.12 5.62
CA THR A 28 -4.27 -11.01 6.97
C THR A 28 -4.33 -12.36 7.66
N MET A 29 -3.19 -12.81 8.18
CA MET A 29 -3.11 -14.00 9.02
C MET A 29 -3.04 -13.58 10.49
N LEU A 30 -4.02 -13.95 11.28
CA LEU A 30 -3.95 -13.87 12.73
C LEU A 30 -3.16 -15.06 13.25
N VAL A 31 -2.12 -14.81 14.03
CA VAL A 31 -1.32 -15.83 14.71
C VAL A 31 -1.59 -15.72 16.21
N LEU A 32 -2.21 -16.74 16.79
CA LEU A 32 -2.60 -16.76 18.18
C LEU A 32 -1.74 -17.73 18.99
N ASP A 33 -1.09 -17.21 20.00
CA ASP A 33 -0.34 -18.00 20.98
C ASP A 33 -1.29 -18.88 21.81
N ALA A 34 -1.01 -20.17 21.85
CA ALA A 34 -1.66 -21.13 22.73
C ALA A 34 -0.62 -21.93 23.52
N SER A 35 0.52 -21.32 23.84
CA SER A 35 1.51 -21.90 24.74
C SER A 35 0.97 -22.05 26.17
N GLY A 36 1.64 -22.86 26.97
CA GLY A 36 1.22 -23.14 28.35
C GLY A 36 1.11 -21.92 29.25
N SER A 37 1.83 -20.83 28.96
CA SER A 37 1.75 -19.55 29.69
C SER A 37 0.40 -18.87 29.55
N MET A 38 -0.30 -19.06 28.43
CA MET A 38 -1.67 -18.55 28.20
C MET A 38 -2.72 -19.14 29.14
N GLN A 39 -2.38 -20.16 29.97
CA GLN A 39 -3.24 -20.66 31.05
C GLN A 39 -3.19 -19.75 32.30
N ARG A 40 -2.30 -18.77 32.35
CA ARG A 40 -2.24 -17.84 33.49
C ARG A 40 -3.59 -17.16 33.72
N PRO A 41 -3.96 -16.89 35.01
CA PRO A 41 -5.20 -16.18 35.33
C PRO A 41 -5.20 -14.76 34.73
N ASP A 42 -6.36 -14.35 34.22
CA ASP A 42 -6.72 -12.98 33.83
C ASP A 42 -8.02 -12.57 34.53
N ALA A 43 -8.48 -11.35 34.34
CA ALA A 43 -9.61 -10.75 35.05
C ALA A 43 -10.93 -11.56 34.95
N ALA A 44 -11.15 -12.34 33.90
CA ALA A 44 -12.40 -13.07 33.63
C ALA A 44 -12.18 -14.54 33.26
N GLY A 45 -11.07 -15.15 33.67
CA GLY A 45 -10.73 -16.55 33.35
C GLY A 45 -9.23 -16.73 33.17
N THR A 46 -8.82 -17.32 32.05
CA THR A 46 -7.42 -17.43 31.65
C THR A 46 -7.06 -16.38 30.61
N MET A 47 -5.78 -16.16 30.38
CA MET A 47 -5.31 -15.32 29.28
C MET A 47 -5.78 -15.86 27.93
N MET A 48 -5.90 -17.19 27.77
CA MET A 48 -6.45 -17.81 26.56
C MET A 48 -7.93 -17.46 26.38
N ASP A 49 -8.74 -17.49 27.45
CA ASP A 49 -10.16 -17.08 27.37
C ASP A 49 -10.28 -15.62 26.95
N ALA A 50 -9.46 -14.74 27.53
CA ALA A 50 -9.44 -13.33 27.15
C ALA A 50 -8.97 -13.12 25.70
N ALA A 51 -8.00 -13.92 25.21
CA ALA A 51 -7.55 -13.86 23.84
C ALA A 51 -8.63 -14.32 22.85
N LYS A 52 -9.38 -15.39 23.16
CA LYS A 52 -10.54 -15.83 22.38
C LYS A 52 -11.60 -14.75 22.30
N ASP A 53 -11.96 -14.14 23.43
CA ASP A 53 -12.92 -13.03 23.49
C ASP A 53 -12.49 -11.83 22.62
N ALA A 54 -11.17 -11.53 22.61
CA ALA A 54 -10.64 -10.46 21.77
C ALA A 54 -10.72 -10.79 20.27
N VAL A 55 -10.44 -12.06 19.90
CA VAL A 55 -10.57 -12.52 18.51
C VAL A 55 -12.03 -12.49 18.06
N HIS A 56 -12.98 -12.94 18.87
CA HIS A 56 -14.42 -12.83 18.59
C HIS A 56 -14.83 -11.37 18.33
N SER A 57 -14.40 -10.45 19.20
CA SER A 57 -14.66 -9.01 19.02
C SER A 57 -14.08 -8.46 17.72
N PHE A 58 -12.89 -8.93 17.31
CA PHE A 58 -12.31 -8.57 16.02
C PHE A 58 -13.15 -9.12 14.87
N VAL A 59 -13.45 -10.40 14.87
CA VAL A 59 -14.23 -11.08 13.83
C VAL A 59 -15.59 -10.43 13.63
N ASP A 60 -16.29 -10.11 14.74
CA ASP A 60 -17.59 -9.45 14.68
C ASP A 60 -17.53 -8.06 14.05
N SER A 61 -16.44 -7.33 14.30
CA SER A 61 -16.24 -5.96 13.80
C SER A 61 -15.58 -5.88 12.43
N ALA A 62 -14.99 -6.97 11.94
CA ALA A 62 -14.30 -6.98 10.64
C ALA A 62 -15.31 -6.91 9.47
N PRO A 63 -14.99 -6.17 8.40
CA PRO A 63 -15.78 -6.15 7.18
C PRO A 63 -15.94 -7.53 6.57
N ALA A 64 -17.09 -7.84 5.98
CA ALA A 64 -17.39 -9.16 5.41
C ALA A 64 -16.47 -9.55 4.24
N GLU A 65 -15.99 -8.55 3.49
CA GLU A 65 -15.09 -8.73 2.35
C GLU A 65 -13.62 -8.93 2.76
N SER A 66 -13.31 -8.85 4.06
CA SER A 66 -11.96 -9.06 4.58
C SER A 66 -11.49 -10.48 4.29
N LYS A 67 -10.19 -10.64 4.04
CA LYS A 67 -9.53 -11.93 3.88
C LYS A 67 -8.72 -12.24 5.12
N VAL A 68 -9.26 -13.08 6.01
CA VAL A 68 -8.66 -13.35 7.31
C VAL A 68 -8.43 -14.84 7.50
N GLY A 69 -7.18 -15.21 7.76
CA GLY A 69 -6.81 -16.56 8.19
C GLY A 69 -6.46 -16.62 9.66
N LEU A 70 -6.37 -17.82 10.20
CA LEU A 70 -6.00 -18.11 11.59
C LEU A 70 -4.94 -19.19 11.66
N THR A 71 -3.82 -18.88 12.28
CA THR A 71 -2.79 -19.83 12.68
C THR A 71 -2.65 -19.81 14.19
N THR A 72 -2.40 -20.95 14.80
CA THR A 72 -2.08 -21.05 16.24
C THR A 72 -0.88 -21.97 16.44
N TYR A 73 -0.23 -21.85 17.57
CA TYR A 73 0.85 -22.74 17.99
C TYR A 73 0.70 -23.10 19.47
N GLY A 74 1.29 -24.24 19.88
CA GLY A 74 1.27 -24.69 21.27
C GLY A 74 -0.08 -25.24 21.74
N THR A 75 -0.93 -25.70 20.81
CA THR A 75 -2.25 -26.27 21.14
C THR A 75 -2.30 -27.80 21.08
N GLY A 76 -1.35 -28.45 20.40
CA GLY A 76 -1.41 -29.89 20.10
C GLY A 76 -0.53 -30.77 20.99
N THR A 77 0.52 -30.22 21.59
CA THR A 77 1.47 -30.93 22.47
C THR A 77 1.53 -30.27 23.84
N GLY A 78 2.01 -31.00 24.84
CA GLY A 78 2.33 -30.39 26.14
C GLY A 78 3.64 -29.60 26.10
N ASN A 79 4.01 -29.03 27.26
CA ASN A 79 5.20 -28.19 27.43
C ASN A 79 6.30 -28.82 28.29
N THR A 80 6.33 -30.15 28.41
CA THR A 80 7.40 -30.87 29.07
C THR A 80 8.67 -30.92 28.21
N ASP A 81 9.85 -31.05 28.81
CA ASP A 81 11.11 -31.15 28.07
C ASP A 81 11.12 -32.31 27.06
N ALA A 82 10.46 -33.43 27.39
CA ALA A 82 10.33 -34.58 26.51
C ALA A 82 9.50 -34.27 25.25
N GLU A 83 8.59 -33.31 25.33
CA GLU A 83 7.71 -32.88 24.24
C GLU A 83 8.28 -31.70 23.46
N MET A 84 9.38 -31.10 23.89
CA MET A 84 9.97 -29.87 23.30
C MET A 84 10.17 -30.01 21.78
N GLN A 85 10.77 -31.10 21.32
CA GLN A 85 11.02 -31.29 19.89
C GLN A 85 9.72 -31.33 19.05
N ALA A 86 8.67 -31.95 19.58
CA ALA A 86 7.36 -31.98 18.93
C ALA A 86 6.64 -30.64 19.07
N GLY A 87 6.71 -30.02 20.27
CA GLY A 87 6.09 -28.73 20.59
C GLY A 87 6.64 -27.59 19.75
N CYS A 88 7.94 -27.59 19.47
CA CYS A 88 8.58 -26.61 18.59
C CYS A 88 8.22 -26.76 17.10
N ARG A 89 7.40 -27.76 16.75
CA ARG A 89 6.80 -27.96 15.42
C ARG A 89 5.28 -27.85 15.44
N ASP A 90 4.69 -27.64 16.61
CA ASP A 90 3.24 -27.59 16.78
C ASP A 90 2.67 -26.24 16.34
N VAL A 91 2.62 -26.06 15.03
CA VAL A 91 2.00 -24.91 14.37
C VAL A 91 0.87 -25.41 13.49
N ARG A 92 -0.30 -24.80 13.58
CA ARG A 92 -1.52 -25.22 12.87
C ARG A 92 -2.20 -24.04 12.20
N VAL A 93 -2.46 -24.18 10.90
CA VAL A 93 -3.37 -23.30 10.18
C VAL A 93 -4.78 -23.84 10.40
N LEU A 94 -5.60 -23.07 11.12
CA LEU A 94 -6.98 -23.42 11.45
C LEU A 94 -7.98 -22.85 10.44
N HIS A 95 -7.64 -21.74 9.81
CA HIS A 95 -8.46 -21.10 8.78
C HIS A 95 -7.55 -20.45 7.72
N GLN A 96 -7.88 -20.64 6.44
CA GLN A 96 -7.15 -20.01 5.34
C GLN A 96 -7.53 -18.53 5.23
N PRO A 97 -6.66 -17.64 4.67
CA PRO A 97 -6.94 -16.22 4.49
C PRO A 97 -7.89 -15.97 3.31
N ASP A 98 -9.05 -16.60 3.35
CA ASP A 98 -10.15 -16.45 2.40
C ASP A 98 -11.12 -15.34 2.85
N THR A 99 -12.16 -15.08 2.04
CA THR A 99 -13.24 -14.18 2.42
C THR A 99 -13.81 -14.58 3.78
N LEU A 100 -13.99 -13.62 4.68
CA LEU A 100 -14.29 -13.83 6.08
C LEU A 100 -15.60 -14.61 6.30
N ASP A 101 -15.47 -15.86 6.72
CA ASP A 101 -16.57 -16.63 7.33
C ASP A 101 -16.48 -16.50 8.85
N LYS A 102 -17.29 -15.60 9.41
CA LYS A 102 -17.29 -15.30 10.86
C LYS A 102 -17.62 -16.53 11.71
N GLY A 103 -18.53 -17.38 11.24
CA GLY A 103 -18.93 -18.59 11.96
C GLY A 103 -17.81 -19.62 12.01
N ALA A 104 -17.19 -19.91 10.86
CA ALA A 104 -16.08 -20.85 10.77
C ALA A 104 -14.86 -20.37 11.57
N LEU A 105 -14.52 -19.07 11.48
CA LEU A 105 -13.38 -18.51 12.20
C LEU A 105 -13.59 -18.53 13.72
N ASN A 106 -14.76 -18.12 14.20
CA ASN A 106 -15.11 -18.17 15.64
C ASN A 106 -15.08 -19.62 16.16
N GLY A 107 -15.66 -20.57 15.42
CA GLY A 107 -15.62 -21.99 15.80
C GLY A 107 -14.18 -22.55 15.86
N ALA A 108 -13.30 -22.12 14.97
CA ALA A 108 -11.89 -22.50 15.01
C ALA A 108 -11.16 -21.94 16.23
N VAL A 109 -11.47 -20.70 16.62
CA VAL A 109 -10.93 -20.05 17.84
C VAL A 109 -11.38 -20.77 19.10
N ASP A 110 -12.66 -21.16 19.20
CA ASP A 110 -13.22 -21.87 20.35
C ASP A 110 -12.50 -23.20 20.63
N GLY A 111 -12.06 -23.86 19.57
CA GLY A 111 -11.35 -25.14 19.66
C GLY A 111 -9.88 -25.06 20.10
N ILE A 112 -9.31 -23.86 20.28
CA ILE A 112 -7.89 -23.70 20.70
C ILE A 112 -7.76 -24.00 22.19
N GLU A 113 -6.77 -24.80 22.56
CA GLU A 113 -6.40 -25.09 23.96
C GLU A 113 -4.95 -24.71 24.20
N ALA A 114 -4.69 -23.91 25.21
CA ALA A 114 -3.35 -23.50 25.59
C ALA A 114 -2.65 -24.61 26.39
N ARG A 115 -1.48 -25.11 25.92
CA ARG A 115 -0.78 -26.18 26.66
C ARG A 115 0.70 -26.35 26.32
N GLY A 116 1.17 -25.86 25.16
CA GLY A 116 2.44 -26.29 24.58
C GLY A 116 3.58 -25.27 24.67
N TRP A 117 4.54 -25.47 23.78
CA TRP A 117 5.71 -24.61 23.59
C TRP A 117 5.38 -23.41 22.68
N THR A 118 6.33 -22.44 22.60
CA THR A 118 6.13 -21.16 21.89
C THR A 118 7.01 -21.07 20.64
N PRO A 119 6.70 -21.76 19.52
CA PRO A 119 7.46 -21.73 18.27
C PRO A 119 7.10 -20.52 17.39
N MET A 120 7.43 -19.28 17.79
CA MET A 120 7.06 -18.07 17.05
C MET A 120 7.71 -18.01 15.67
N GLY A 121 9.01 -18.33 15.54
CA GLY A 121 9.70 -18.35 14.25
C GLY A 121 9.05 -19.28 13.23
N PRO A 122 8.82 -20.56 13.54
CA PRO A 122 8.04 -21.48 12.72
C PRO A 122 6.62 -20.98 12.40
N ALA A 123 5.94 -20.37 13.37
CA ALA A 123 4.57 -19.85 13.17
C ALA A 123 4.53 -18.69 12.18
N LEU A 124 5.50 -17.77 12.24
CA LEU A 124 5.62 -16.68 11.26
C LEU A 124 5.89 -17.21 9.84
N ARG A 125 6.74 -18.23 9.68
CA ARG A 125 6.99 -18.87 8.38
C ARG A 125 5.72 -19.51 7.84
N GLN A 126 5.04 -20.31 8.65
CA GLN A 126 3.79 -20.96 8.24
C GLN A 126 2.71 -19.96 7.87
N ALA A 127 2.55 -18.87 8.63
CA ALA A 127 1.60 -17.81 8.33
C ALA A 127 1.95 -17.11 7.01
N ALA A 128 3.23 -16.81 6.78
CA ALA A 128 3.71 -16.18 5.54
C ALA A 128 3.55 -17.08 4.31
N GLU A 129 3.77 -18.38 4.45
CA GLU A 129 3.59 -19.38 3.38
C GLU A 129 2.11 -19.59 3.03
N THR A 130 1.20 -19.39 4.00
CA THR A 130 -0.24 -19.52 3.80
C THR A 130 -0.84 -18.28 3.11
N LEU A 131 -0.22 -17.12 3.26
CA LEU A 131 -0.59 -15.88 2.58
C LEU A 131 -0.20 -15.92 1.09
N PRO A 132 -0.84 -15.13 0.21
CA PRO A 132 -0.43 -15.00 -1.19
C PRO A 132 1.07 -14.70 -1.31
N SER A 133 1.72 -15.23 -2.36
CA SER A 133 3.17 -15.07 -2.56
C SER A 133 3.60 -13.65 -2.94
N SER A 134 2.66 -12.79 -3.37
CA SER A 134 2.91 -11.40 -3.79
C SER A 134 1.76 -10.49 -3.39
N GLY A 135 2.03 -9.19 -3.40
CA GLY A 135 1.09 -8.15 -3.03
C GLY A 135 1.02 -7.93 -1.52
N PRO A 136 0.29 -6.87 -1.10
CA PRO A 136 0.16 -6.49 0.30
C PRO A 136 -0.46 -7.60 1.14
N ARG A 137 0.19 -7.93 2.25
CA ARG A 137 -0.25 -8.97 3.18
C ARG A 137 0.24 -8.69 4.58
N SER A 138 -0.53 -9.11 5.57
CA SER A 138 -0.24 -8.82 6.97
C SER A 138 -0.30 -10.06 7.84
N ILE A 139 0.51 -10.06 8.89
CA ILE A 139 0.42 -10.99 10.02
C ILE A 139 0.12 -10.17 11.26
N VAL A 140 -0.85 -10.60 12.08
CA VAL A 140 -1.11 -10.05 13.41
C VAL A 140 -0.83 -11.14 14.42
N LEU A 141 0.29 -11.00 15.15
CA LEU A 141 0.73 -11.94 16.17
C LEU A 141 0.25 -11.47 17.56
N VAL A 142 -0.41 -12.34 18.29
CA VAL A 142 -0.75 -12.13 19.71
C VAL A 142 0.01 -13.17 20.54
N SER A 143 0.86 -12.72 21.47
CA SER A 143 1.65 -13.62 22.33
C SER A 143 1.86 -13.01 23.72
N ASP A 144 1.99 -13.87 24.73
CA ASP A 144 2.20 -13.53 26.14
C ASP A 144 3.63 -13.80 26.64
N GLY A 145 4.56 -14.19 25.73
CA GLY A 145 5.92 -14.55 26.14
C GLY A 145 6.96 -14.48 25.04
N GLU A 146 8.14 -15.04 25.32
CA GLU A 146 9.24 -15.18 24.38
C GLU A 146 9.15 -16.48 23.55
N ASP A 147 9.83 -16.49 22.40
CA ASP A 147 10.05 -17.72 21.62
C ASP A 147 10.92 -18.70 22.41
N THR A 148 10.34 -19.82 22.80
CA THR A 148 11.04 -20.88 23.56
C THR A 148 11.67 -21.94 22.66
N CYS A 149 11.57 -21.77 21.33
CA CYS A 149 11.95 -22.73 20.30
C CYS A 149 13.11 -22.29 19.40
N ALA A 150 13.80 -21.22 19.77
CA ALA A 150 14.99 -20.79 19.04
C ALA A 150 16.13 -21.85 19.13
N PRO A 151 16.96 -22.06 18.09
CA PRO A 151 16.93 -21.48 16.75
C PRO A 151 15.85 -22.10 15.83
N PRO A 152 15.30 -21.35 14.83
CA PRO A 152 15.70 -19.99 14.45
C PRO A 152 15.09 -18.93 15.37
N ASP A 153 15.82 -17.84 15.60
CA ASP A 153 15.31 -16.66 16.31
C ASP A 153 14.13 -16.01 15.56
N ALA A 154 13.06 -15.70 16.26
CA ALA A 154 11.82 -15.21 15.64
C ALA A 154 12.01 -13.84 14.96
N CYS A 155 12.87 -12.95 15.50
CA CYS A 155 13.20 -11.68 14.85
C CYS A 155 14.01 -11.88 13.58
N ALA A 156 14.98 -12.81 13.57
CA ALA A 156 15.73 -13.16 12.37
C ALA A 156 14.81 -13.75 11.29
N VAL A 157 13.81 -14.55 11.67
CA VAL A 157 12.78 -15.04 10.73
C VAL A 157 11.96 -13.90 10.14
N ALA A 158 11.53 -12.93 10.94
CA ALA A 158 10.81 -11.75 10.44
C ALA A 158 11.64 -10.95 9.43
N GLN A 159 12.94 -10.76 9.70
CA GLN A 159 13.88 -10.12 8.78
C GLN A 159 14.04 -10.91 7.47
N GLU A 160 14.18 -12.24 7.55
CA GLU A 160 14.25 -13.12 6.38
C GLU A 160 12.98 -13.01 5.51
N LEU A 161 11.81 -13.03 6.13
CA LEU A 161 10.53 -12.91 5.44
C LEU A 161 10.38 -11.55 4.76
N LYS A 162 10.85 -10.47 5.39
CA LYS A 162 10.88 -9.13 4.79
C LYS A 162 11.80 -9.04 3.59
N GLN A 163 12.96 -9.69 3.64
CA GLN A 163 13.90 -9.74 2.50
C GLN A 163 13.33 -10.49 1.30
N LYS A 164 12.47 -11.50 1.53
CA LYS A 164 11.80 -12.26 0.48
C LYS A 164 10.61 -11.53 -0.17
N GLY A 165 10.03 -10.54 0.51
CA GLY A 165 8.93 -9.75 -0.04
C GLY A 165 8.67 -8.48 0.75
N ILE A 166 8.80 -7.33 0.09
CA ILE A 166 8.65 -6.00 0.70
C ILE A 166 7.23 -5.79 1.28
N ASP A 167 6.24 -6.51 0.75
CA ASP A 167 4.81 -6.29 1.03
C ASP A 167 4.27 -7.07 2.25
N LEU A 168 5.10 -7.85 2.95
CA LEU A 168 4.72 -8.52 4.18
C LEU A 168 4.99 -7.62 5.40
N VAL A 169 3.95 -7.38 6.19
CA VAL A 169 4.02 -6.60 7.42
C VAL A 169 3.58 -7.47 8.61
N VAL A 170 4.36 -7.48 9.69
CA VAL A 170 4.02 -8.19 10.93
C VAL A 170 3.68 -7.17 12.02
N HIS A 171 2.44 -7.19 12.49
CA HIS A 171 2.03 -6.47 13.69
C HIS A 171 2.09 -7.43 14.88
N ALA A 172 2.63 -6.99 16.00
CA ALA A 172 2.72 -7.81 17.20
C ALA A 172 2.00 -7.15 18.38
N ILE A 173 1.22 -7.95 19.10
CA ILE A 173 0.55 -7.54 20.34
C ILE A 173 1.14 -8.38 21.48
N GLY A 174 1.83 -7.72 22.41
CA GLY A 174 2.32 -8.34 23.63
C GLY A 174 1.22 -8.35 24.69
N PHE A 175 0.79 -9.54 25.08
CA PHE A 175 -0.28 -9.71 26.06
C PHE A 175 0.31 -9.97 27.44
N ALA A 176 0.32 -8.96 28.31
CA ALA A 176 0.92 -8.99 29.66
C ALA A 176 2.38 -9.50 29.67
N VAL A 177 3.18 -9.07 28.70
CA VAL A 177 4.56 -9.51 28.49
C VAL A 177 5.56 -8.78 29.39
N ASP A 178 6.67 -9.44 29.69
CA ASP A 178 7.84 -8.85 30.32
C ASP A 178 8.74 -8.07 29.32
N ALA A 179 9.85 -7.53 29.82
CA ALA A 179 10.74 -6.72 28.99
C ALA A 179 11.47 -7.50 27.88
N PRO A 180 11.99 -8.74 28.10
CA PRO A 180 12.58 -9.56 27.04
C PRO A 180 11.59 -9.91 25.93
N ALA A 181 10.42 -10.42 26.26
CA ALA A 181 9.36 -10.74 25.29
C ALA A 181 8.92 -9.50 24.49
N ARG A 182 8.78 -8.35 25.19
CA ARG A 182 8.49 -7.06 24.52
C ARG A 182 9.57 -6.71 23.50
N ALA A 183 10.84 -6.84 23.84
CA ALA A 183 11.94 -6.53 22.93
C ALA A 183 11.92 -7.43 21.69
N GLN A 184 11.66 -8.74 21.85
CA GLN A 184 11.58 -9.69 20.74
C GLN A 184 10.39 -9.40 19.83
N LEU A 185 9.18 -9.20 20.40
CA LEU A 185 7.98 -8.85 19.64
C LEU A 185 8.12 -7.51 18.91
N THR A 186 8.74 -6.51 19.56
CA THR A 186 9.07 -5.22 18.95
C THR A 186 10.00 -5.39 17.76
N CYS A 187 11.07 -6.21 17.91
CA CYS A 187 11.99 -6.48 16.82
C CYS A 187 11.30 -7.11 15.61
N MET A 188 10.43 -8.12 15.80
CA MET A 188 9.67 -8.76 14.71
C MET A 188 8.80 -7.76 13.97
N ALA A 189 8.05 -6.93 14.70
CA ALA A 189 7.20 -5.92 14.12
C ALA A 189 7.99 -4.88 13.33
N GLN A 190 8.98 -4.24 13.96
CA GLN A 190 9.78 -3.17 13.34
C GLN A 190 10.57 -3.65 12.12
N SER A 191 11.13 -4.86 12.17
CA SER A 191 11.88 -5.44 11.04
C SER A 191 11.07 -5.55 9.75
N THR A 192 9.75 -5.64 9.86
CA THR A 192 8.84 -5.75 8.71
C THR A 192 8.10 -4.46 8.37
N GLY A 193 8.30 -3.41 9.18
CA GLY A 193 7.55 -2.14 9.04
C GLY A 193 6.17 -2.15 9.69
N GLY A 194 5.90 -3.13 10.57
CA GLY A 194 4.68 -3.19 11.37
C GLY A 194 4.81 -2.54 12.74
N THR A 195 3.79 -2.71 13.57
CA THR A 195 3.69 -2.08 14.90
C THR A 195 3.73 -3.11 16.02
N TYR A 196 4.40 -2.77 17.11
CA TYR A 196 4.25 -3.44 18.39
C TYR A 196 3.26 -2.65 19.28
N THR A 197 2.40 -3.37 20.01
CA THR A 197 1.45 -2.77 20.95
C THR A 197 1.34 -3.62 22.22
N ASP A 198 1.41 -3.00 23.39
CA ASP A 198 1.19 -3.69 24.67
C ASP A 198 -0.30 -3.79 24.99
N ALA A 199 -0.75 -4.97 25.43
CA ALA A 199 -2.03 -5.22 26.07
C ALA A 199 -1.77 -5.73 27.49
N ALA A 200 -2.06 -4.91 28.48
CA ALA A 200 -1.72 -5.23 29.88
C ALA A 200 -2.64 -6.31 30.48
N ASP A 201 -3.87 -6.45 29.97
CA ASP A 201 -4.90 -7.36 30.44
C ASP A 201 -5.89 -7.72 29.32
N GLY A 202 -6.80 -8.65 29.56
CA GLY A 202 -7.82 -9.08 28.59
C GLY A 202 -8.70 -7.94 28.09
N PRO A 203 -9.25 -7.06 28.96
CA PRO A 203 -9.96 -5.87 28.50
C PRO A 203 -9.15 -4.96 27.57
N ALA A 204 -7.84 -4.80 27.82
CA ALA A 204 -6.95 -4.07 26.93
C ALA A 204 -6.78 -4.80 25.59
N LEU A 205 -6.54 -6.12 25.61
CA LEU A 205 -6.41 -6.93 24.39
C LEU A 205 -7.68 -6.87 23.55
N LYS A 206 -8.86 -6.97 24.17
CA LYS A 206 -10.16 -6.87 23.50
C LYS A 206 -10.37 -5.53 22.78
N ARG A 207 -9.81 -4.43 23.31
CA ARG A 207 -9.82 -3.12 22.63
C ARG A 207 -8.76 -2.98 21.55
N ILE A 208 -7.59 -3.58 21.78
CA ILE A 208 -6.40 -3.39 20.94
C ILE A 208 -6.45 -4.28 19.69
N LEU A 209 -6.83 -5.56 19.82
CA LEU A 209 -6.79 -6.51 18.71
C LEU A 209 -7.67 -6.07 17.52
N PRO A 210 -8.93 -5.65 17.68
CA PRO A 210 -9.70 -5.12 16.56
C PRO A 210 -9.05 -3.90 15.89
N ARG A 211 -8.40 -3.05 16.68
CA ARG A 211 -7.70 -1.86 16.17
C ARG A 211 -6.47 -2.23 15.33
N VAL A 212 -5.59 -3.08 15.86
CA VAL A 212 -4.37 -3.52 15.15
C VAL A 212 -4.75 -4.30 13.90
N SER A 213 -5.75 -5.17 14.00
CA SER A 213 -6.24 -5.95 12.87
C SER A 213 -6.91 -5.08 11.80
N ALA A 214 -7.71 -4.08 12.19
CA ALA A 214 -8.26 -3.10 11.24
C ALA A 214 -7.15 -2.31 10.56
N ALA A 215 -6.10 -1.93 11.31
CA ALA A 215 -4.92 -1.31 10.76
C ALA A 215 -4.22 -2.23 9.75
N ALA A 216 -4.08 -3.51 10.04
CA ALA A 216 -3.50 -4.50 9.13
C ALA A 216 -4.33 -4.64 7.85
N LEU A 217 -5.65 -4.68 7.94
CA LEU A 217 -6.57 -4.76 6.81
C LEU A 217 -6.57 -3.48 5.95
N ARG A 218 -6.42 -2.30 6.57
CA ARG A 218 -6.42 -0.99 5.92
C ARG A 218 -5.06 -0.29 5.93
N ASN A 219 -3.95 -1.02 6.05
CA ASN A 219 -2.63 -0.45 5.90
C ASN A 219 -2.44 0.10 4.47
N TYR A 220 -1.57 1.11 4.35
CA TYR A 220 -1.18 1.59 3.03
C TYR A 220 -0.57 0.45 2.22
N GLN A 221 -1.22 0.10 1.13
CA GLN A 221 -0.81 -0.99 0.25
C GLN A 221 -0.01 -0.39 -0.90
N SER A 222 1.31 -0.33 -0.73
CA SER A 222 2.21 0.05 -1.83
C SER A 222 2.17 -1.04 -2.90
N ALA A 223 1.97 -0.66 -4.16
CA ALA A 223 1.93 -1.58 -5.28
C ALA A 223 2.75 -1.04 -6.45
N GLY A 224 3.20 -1.92 -7.32
CA GLY A 224 3.94 -1.55 -8.51
C GLY A 224 4.95 -2.60 -8.95
N THR A 225 5.53 -2.39 -10.13
CA THR A 225 6.65 -3.19 -10.62
C THR A 225 7.93 -2.82 -9.86
N PRO A 226 8.71 -3.77 -9.36
CA PRO A 226 9.96 -3.46 -8.67
C PRO A 226 10.92 -2.63 -9.54
N ILE A 227 11.46 -1.55 -8.98
CA ILE A 227 12.52 -0.72 -9.56
C ILE A 227 13.47 -0.31 -8.45
N THR A 228 14.77 -0.19 -8.74
CA THR A 228 15.73 0.23 -7.72
C THR A 228 16.41 1.52 -8.15
N GLY A 229 16.00 2.64 -7.58
CA GLY A 229 16.64 3.94 -7.78
C GLY A 229 18.07 3.96 -7.23
N THR A 230 18.91 4.81 -7.78
CA THR A 230 20.33 4.91 -7.45
C THR A 230 20.66 6.21 -6.73
N ALA A 231 21.79 6.25 -6.02
CA ALA A 231 22.23 7.45 -5.29
C ALA A 231 22.77 8.57 -6.22
N SER A 232 22.92 8.30 -7.51
CA SER A 232 23.40 9.26 -8.50
C SER A 232 22.61 9.15 -9.82
N TYR A 233 22.46 10.27 -10.51
CA TYR A 233 21.63 10.35 -11.73
C TYR A 233 22.22 9.57 -12.92
N ASP A 234 23.54 9.47 -13.04
CA ASP A 234 24.24 8.80 -14.13
C ASP A 234 23.97 7.29 -14.22
N LYS A 235 23.54 6.68 -13.12
CA LYS A 235 23.18 5.26 -13.02
C LYS A 235 21.70 5.01 -12.83
N ALA A 236 20.88 6.07 -12.88
CA ALA A 236 19.46 5.98 -12.60
C ALA A 236 18.74 5.03 -13.60
N PRO A 237 17.93 4.09 -13.12
CA PRO A 237 17.13 3.23 -13.98
C PRO A 237 16.09 4.05 -14.72
N VAL A 238 15.77 3.65 -15.95
CA VAL A 238 14.72 4.30 -16.74
C VAL A 238 13.36 3.77 -16.30
N ALA A 239 12.50 4.67 -15.84
CA ALA A 239 11.11 4.40 -15.54
C ALA A 239 10.24 4.87 -16.72
N THR A 240 9.47 3.95 -17.31
CA THR A 240 8.45 4.23 -18.32
C THR A 240 7.11 4.58 -17.66
N PRO A 241 6.09 5.07 -18.39
CA PRO A 241 4.77 5.24 -17.81
C PRO A 241 4.27 3.98 -17.10
N GLY A 242 3.86 4.12 -15.82
CA GLY A 242 3.44 3.00 -14.98
C GLY A 242 3.68 3.26 -13.50
N GLN A 243 3.41 2.24 -12.71
CA GLN A 243 3.54 2.27 -11.26
C GLN A 243 4.67 1.32 -10.80
N TYR A 244 5.51 1.82 -9.89
CA TYR A 244 6.69 1.11 -9.43
C TYR A 244 6.77 1.05 -7.91
N LEU A 245 7.52 0.06 -7.42
CA LEU A 245 7.79 -0.16 -6.01
C LEU A 245 9.31 -0.13 -5.76
N ASP A 246 9.72 0.70 -4.81
CA ASP A 246 11.11 0.84 -4.31
C ASP A 246 11.09 0.98 -2.78
N ALA A 247 12.20 1.31 -2.18
CA ALA A 247 12.33 1.73 -0.79
C ALA A 247 13.06 3.07 -0.71
N LEU A 248 12.62 3.97 0.17
CA LEU A 248 13.29 5.25 0.44
C LEU A 248 13.99 5.19 1.80
N GLY A 249 15.31 5.36 1.80
CA GLY A 249 16.13 5.44 3.01
C GLY A 249 16.20 6.86 3.57
N GLN A 250 16.52 6.96 4.86
CA GLN A 250 16.74 8.24 5.54
C GLN A 250 17.94 8.98 4.94
N HIS A 251 17.81 10.27 4.68
CA HIS A 251 18.88 11.18 4.22
C HIS A 251 19.64 10.73 2.96
N THR A 252 19.08 9.77 2.20
CA THR A 252 19.72 9.22 1.01
C THR A 252 18.85 9.48 -0.21
N PRO A 253 19.22 10.42 -1.10
CA PRO A 253 18.46 10.68 -2.31
C PRO A 253 18.51 9.48 -3.25
N LYS A 254 17.40 9.21 -3.91
CA LYS A 254 17.30 8.24 -4.99
C LYS A 254 16.86 8.89 -6.28
N TYR A 255 17.44 8.44 -7.39
CA TYR A 255 17.21 8.96 -8.74
C TYR A 255 16.60 7.91 -9.64
N TRP A 256 15.64 8.35 -10.47
CA TRP A 256 15.05 7.59 -11.58
C TRP A 256 15.08 8.46 -12.83
N ALA A 257 15.38 7.85 -13.96
CA ALA A 257 15.38 8.52 -15.26
C ALA A 257 14.03 8.35 -15.94
N VAL A 258 13.57 9.39 -16.62
CA VAL A 258 12.37 9.37 -17.48
C VAL A 258 12.73 9.98 -18.82
N ASP A 259 12.51 9.23 -19.91
CA ASP A 259 12.68 9.72 -21.28
C ASP A 259 11.39 10.44 -21.72
N VAL A 260 11.45 11.75 -21.87
CA VAL A 260 10.31 12.62 -22.17
C VAL A 260 10.38 13.06 -23.62
N PRO A 261 9.41 12.69 -24.48
CA PRO A 261 9.36 13.12 -25.87
C PRO A 261 9.26 14.66 -26.02
N GLU A 262 9.67 15.18 -27.17
CA GLU A 262 9.54 16.61 -27.47
C GLU A 262 8.08 17.03 -27.39
N GLY A 263 7.80 18.15 -26.72
CA GLY A 263 6.46 18.69 -26.53
C GLY A 263 5.61 17.95 -25.50
N ALA A 264 6.08 16.85 -24.92
CA ALA A 264 5.35 16.07 -23.94
C ALA A 264 5.46 16.65 -22.53
N THR A 265 4.51 16.29 -21.66
CA THR A 265 4.54 16.60 -20.23
C THR A 265 4.77 15.31 -19.45
N ALA A 266 5.74 15.33 -18.53
CA ALA A 266 5.98 14.21 -17.63
C ALA A 266 5.32 14.46 -16.27
N TYR A 267 4.80 13.38 -15.70
CA TYR A 267 4.22 13.35 -14.36
C TYR A 267 4.98 12.35 -13.52
N PHE A 268 5.36 12.75 -12.32
CA PHE A 268 6.08 11.90 -11.40
C PHE A 268 5.55 12.13 -9.98
N SER A 269 5.19 11.07 -9.29
CA SER A 269 4.87 11.13 -7.88
C SER A 269 5.52 10.00 -7.10
N GLY A 270 5.82 10.28 -5.83
CA GLY A 270 6.30 9.29 -4.88
C GLY A 270 5.48 9.33 -3.60
N THR A 271 5.04 8.17 -3.15
CA THR A 271 4.31 8.01 -1.90
C THR A 271 5.09 7.11 -0.97
N VAL A 272 5.43 7.61 0.21
CA VAL A 272 6.02 6.84 1.32
C VAL A 272 4.94 6.56 2.33
N SER A 273 4.82 5.33 2.80
CA SER A 273 3.89 4.99 3.86
C SER A 273 4.62 4.78 5.18
N PHE A 274 4.19 5.51 6.20
CA PHE A 274 4.70 5.35 7.55
C PHE A 274 3.94 4.23 8.25
N PRO A 275 4.63 3.29 8.93
CA PRO A 275 3.96 2.39 9.83
C PRO A 275 3.37 3.17 11.01
N ARG A 276 2.35 2.64 11.66
CA ARG A 276 1.85 3.21 12.91
C ARG A 276 2.86 2.93 14.00
N LEU A 277 3.41 3.98 14.58
CA LEU A 277 4.45 3.90 15.61
C LEU A 277 3.90 4.40 16.93
N ALA A 278 3.96 3.55 17.97
CA ALA A 278 3.69 3.99 19.33
C ALA A 278 4.92 4.71 19.90
N GLY A 279 4.69 5.82 20.61
CA GLY A 279 5.73 6.47 21.42
C GLY A 279 6.60 7.51 20.72
N ILE A 280 6.26 7.95 19.52
CA ILE A 280 6.90 9.15 18.94
C ILE A 280 6.26 10.38 19.59
N PRO A 281 7.04 11.23 20.31
CA PRO A 281 6.50 12.48 20.83
C PRO A 281 6.08 13.39 19.69
N SER A 282 4.88 13.97 19.76
CA SER A 282 4.37 14.87 18.71
C SER A 282 5.24 16.12 18.46
N VAL A 283 6.04 16.52 19.43
CA VAL A 283 7.01 17.65 19.30
C VAL A 283 8.19 17.31 18.41
N ASP A 284 8.56 16.03 18.30
CA ASP A 284 9.72 15.56 17.52
C ASP A 284 9.29 14.83 16.23
N ASP A 285 7.97 14.73 15.99
CA ASP A 285 7.45 14.05 14.82
C ASP A 285 7.40 15.01 13.63
N ASN A 286 8.48 15.01 12.87
CA ASN A 286 8.61 15.82 11.66
C ASN A 286 9.32 15.03 10.56
N ASN A 287 8.59 14.73 9.50
CA ASN A 287 9.12 14.04 8.33
C ASN A 287 8.90 14.91 7.09
N VAL A 288 9.97 15.15 6.34
CA VAL A 288 9.93 15.92 5.09
C VAL A 288 10.51 15.08 3.96
N VAL A 289 9.70 14.83 2.94
CA VAL A 289 10.16 14.24 1.68
C VAL A 289 10.13 15.29 0.59
N GLN A 290 11.25 15.44 -0.11
CA GLN A 290 11.41 16.37 -1.22
C GLN A 290 11.57 15.63 -2.53
N LEU A 291 10.90 16.14 -3.57
CA LEU A 291 11.05 15.76 -4.97
C LEU A 291 11.73 16.88 -5.75
N ARG A 292 12.71 16.53 -6.59
CA ARG A 292 13.38 17.51 -7.48
C ARG A 292 13.56 16.92 -8.88
N VAL A 293 13.69 17.81 -9.88
CA VAL A 293 13.89 17.45 -11.28
C VAL A 293 15.25 17.98 -11.77
N PHE A 294 15.98 17.11 -12.48
CA PHE A 294 17.28 17.43 -13.07
C PHE A 294 17.27 17.16 -14.59
N GLY A 295 18.02 17.95 -15.33
CA GLY A 295 18.23 17.76 -16.76
C GLY A 295 19.20 16.63 -17.11
N SER A 296 19.41 16.39 -18.39
CA SER A 296 20.19 15.27 -18.93
C SER A 296 21.66 15.21 -18.48
N ASP A 297 22.21 16.34 -18.07
CA ASP A 297 23.58 16.48 -17.55
C ASP A 297 23.66 16.55 -16.02
N GLY A 298 22.54 16.31 -15.34
CA GLY A 298 22.44 16.43 -13.89
C GLY A 298 22.27 17.87 -13.38
N GLN A 299 22.05 18.85 -14.28
CA GLN A 299 21.74 20.22 -13.85
C GLN A 299 20.37 20.28 -13.18
N ASP A 300 20.29 20.94 -12.03
CA ASP A 300 19.03 21.21 -11.36
C ASP A 300 18.13 22.12 -12.19
N CYS A 301 16.92 21.64 -12.50
CA CYS A 301 15.91 22.38 -13.24
C CYS A 301 15.12 23.37 -12.39
N HIS A 302 15.44 23.51 -11.11
CA HIS A 302 14.75 24.38 -10.15
C HIS A 302 13.25 24.08 -10.05
N ALA A 303 12.89 22.82 -10.30
CA ALA A 303 11.54 22.31 -10.17
C ALA A 303 11.53 21.31 -9.01
N SER A 304 10.80 21.66 -7.96
CA SER A 304 10.71 20.84 -6.76
C SER A 304 9.30 20.85 -6.20
N ASP A 305 9.01 19.86 -5.39
CA ASP A 305 7.88 19.81 -4.48
C ASP A 305 8.35 19.17 -3.17
N PHE A 306 7.67 19.45 -2.08
CA PHE A 306 7.92 18.80 -0.80
C PHE A 306 6.63 18.62 -0.02
N GLU A 307 6.60 17.61 0.80
CA GLU A 307 5.50 17.36 1.73
C GLU A 307 6.08 17.09 3.12
N GLN A 308 5.42 17.66 4.13
CA GLN A 308 5.78 17.53 5.54
C GLN A 308 4.65 16.85 6.30
N LYS A 309 4.98 15.92 7.18
CA LYS A 309 4.04 15.28 8.11
C LYS A 309 4.59 15.31 9.52
N THR A 310 3.73 15.70 10.44
CA THR A 310 4.00 15.78 11.89
C THR A 310 3.14 14.79 12.69
N SER A 311 2.56 13.80 12.01
CA SER A 311 1.71 12.75 12.59
C SER A 311 2.04 11.40 11.96
N SER A 312 3.34 11.09 11.82
CA SER A 312 3.80 9.83 11.23
C SER A 312 3.39 8.63 12.08
N SER A 313 3.26 8.82 13.41
CA SER A 313 2.72 7.81 14.33
C SER A 313 1.31 7.33 14.01
N ASP A 314 0.53 8.10 13.24
CA ASP A 314 -0.79 7.69 12.76
C ASP A 314 -0.77 6.78 11.52
N GLY A 315 0.40 6.42 10.99
CA GLY A 315 0.51 5.57 9.81
C GLY A 315 0.07 6.27 8.52
N VAL A 316 0.39 7.55 8.38
CA VAL A 316 0.00 8.36 7.21
C VAL A 316 0.82 8.02 5.98
N ALA A 317 0.20 8.18 4.81
CA ALA A 317 0.91 8.27 3.55
C ALA A 317 1.38 9.71 3.32
N LEU A 318 2.65 9.87 2.98
CA LEU A 318 3.24 11.13 2.58
C LEU A 318 3.50 11.07 1.08
N THR A 319 2.85 11.95 0.31
CA THR A 319 2.90 11.94 -1.15
C THR A 319 3.40 13.26 -1.67
N VAL A 320 4.44 13.21 -2.49
CA VAL A 320 4.94 14.34 -3.28
C VAL A 320 4.73 14.06 -4.77
N ALA A 321 4.39 15.09 -5.53
CA ALA A 321 4.14 14.95 -6.96
C ALA A 321 4.63 16.15 -7.74
N LYS A 322 5.09 15.94 -8.97
CA LYS A 322 5.54 16.99 -9.85
C LYS A 322 5.08 16.77 -11.28
N THR A 323 4.42 17.78 -11.82
CA THR A 323 4.22 17.95 -13.25
C THR A 323 5.44 18.63 -13.84
N TRP A 324 6.06 18.04 -14.86
CA TRP A 324 7.24 18.55 -15.53
C TRP A 324 6.96 18.85 -17.00
N ASP A 325 6.94 20.13 -17.36
CA ASP A 325 6.64 20.65 -18.69
C ASP A 325 7.89 21.13 -19.46
N GLY A 326 9.08 20.81 -18.99
CA GLY A 326 10.33 21.26 -19.62
C GLY A 326 10.45 20.87 -21.07
N ALA A 327 9.96 19.69 -21.44
CA ALA A 327 9.98 19.20 -22.81
C ALA A 327 9.09 19.98 -23.80
N THR A 328 8.13 20.76 -23.29
CA THR A 328 7.31 21.68 -24.11
C THR A 328 8.04 22.99 -24.46
N LYS A 329 9.17 23.27 -23.82
CA LYS A 329 9.93 24.51 -23.94
C LYS A 329 11.06 24.36 -24.97
N GLN A 330 11.19 25.34 -25.86
CA GLN A 330 12.24 25.32 -26.87
C GLN A 330 13.63 25.59 -26.28
N ARG A 331 14.64 24.88 -26.77
CA ARG A 331 16.05 25.14 -26.46
C ARG A 331 16.50 26.42 -27.13
N THR A 332 17.24 27.25 -26.40
CA THR A 332 17.68 28.58 -26.85
C THR A 332 19.21 28.70 -27.01
N GLY A 333 19.97 27.61 -26.80
CA GLY A 333 21.44 27.59 -26.88
C GLY A 333 22.14 28.15 -25.64
N GLY A 334 21.40 28.33 -24.53
CA GLY A 334 21.92 28.94 -23.30
C GLY A 334 22.12 27.95 -22.15
N ARG A 335 22.67 28.45 -21.04
CA ARG A 335 22.70 27.69 -19.77
C ARG A 335 21.26 27.36 -19.34
N GLY A 336 21.00 26.11 -18.99
CA GLY A 336 19.67 25.63 -18.59
C GLY A 336 18.87 24.97 -19.72
N ASP A 337 19.41 24.86 -20.92
CA ASP A 337 18.77 24.14 -22.05
C ASP A 337 18.67 22.63 -21.82
N THR A 338 19.44 22.07 -20.87
CA THR A 338 19.29 20.69 -20.40
C THR A 338 17.96 20.43 -19.68
N CYS A 339 17.27 21.49 -19.25
CA CYS A 339 15.93 21.48 -18.65
C CYS A 339 14.82 21.84 -19.65
N LYS A 340 15.10 21.84 -20.96
CA LYS A 340 14.15 22.17 -22.03
C LYS A 340 14.25 21.15 -23.17
N GLY A 341 13.16 21.06 -23.94
CA GLY A 341 13.03 20.13 -25.06
C GLY A 341 12.94 18.68 -24.65
N GLY A 342 12.68 17.81 -25.63
CA GLY A 342 12.63 16.37 -25.39
C GLY A 342 14.00 15.82 -24.97
N GLY A 343 13.98 14.78 -24.15
CA GLY A 343 15.20 14.12 -23.68
C GLY A 343 15.03 13.40 -22.36
N ARG A 344 16.16 12.97 -21.82
CA ARG A 344 16.19 12.30 -20.51
C ARG A 344 16.21 13.32 -19.39
N TYR A 345 15.29 13.14 -18.46
CA TYR A 345 15.21 13.89 -17.20
C TYR A 345 15.35 12.94 -16.04
N TYR A 346 15.82 13.46 -14.89
CA TYR A 346 15.96 12.67 -13.67
C TYR A 346 15.07 13.26 -12.58
N PHE A 347 14.30 12.40 -11.96
CA PHE A 347 13.50 12.73 -10.79
C PHE A 347 14.15 12.12 -9.57
N THR A 348 14.21 12.89 -8.49
CA THR A 348 14.81 12.44 -7.23
C THR A 348 13.83 12.60 -6.09
N LEU A 349 13.87 11.63 -5.18
CA LEU A 349 13.22 11.71 -3.88
C LEU A 349 14.29 11.65 -2.79
N ASN A 350 14.16 12.53 -1.81
CA ASN A 350 15.00 12.58 -0.63
C ASN A 350 14.16 12.75 0.64
N TRP A 351 14.37 11.87 1.62
CA TRP A 351 13.77 12.01 2.94
C TRP A 351 14.71 12.87 3.79
N GLU A 352 14.50 14.20 3.74
CA GLU A 352 15.43 15.20 4.28
C GLU A 352 15.36 15.34 5.79
N THR A 353 14.14 15.39 6.34
CA THR A 353 13.91 15.47 7.78
C THR A 353 13.23 14.18 8.22
N VAL A 354 13.71 13.61 9.30
CA VAL A 354 13.33 12.28 9.78
C VAL A 354 13.02 12.34 11.27
N SER A 355 11.84 11.85 11.66
CA SER A 355 11.47 11.70 13.07
C SER A 355 12.28 10.60 13.74
N ALA A 356 12.57 10.78 15.02
CA ALA A 356 13.17 9.71 15.82
C ALA A 356 12.23 8.49 15.91
N GLY A 357 12.79 7.29 15.84
CA GLY A 357 12.05 6.04 15.99
C GLY A 357 11.31 5.54 14.75
N VAL A 358 11.39 6.24 13.61
CA VAL A 358 10.89 5.71 12.33
C VAL A 358 11.89 4.73 11.73
N PRO A 359 11.43 3.75 10.91
CA PRO A 359 12.33 2.79 10.25
C PRO A 359 13.39 3.46 9.37
N GLU A 360 14.56 2.84 9.24
CA GLU A 360 15.65 3.34 8.38
C GLU A 360 15.26 3.44 6.90
N GLN A 361 14.32 2.60 6.47
CA GLN A 361 13.77 2.60 5.12
C GLN A 361 12.26 2.40 5.17
N LEU A 362 11.55 3.05 4.26
CA LEU A 362 10.10 2.91 4.07
C LEU A 362 9.79 2.42 2.66
N PRO A 363 8.71 1.64 2.48
CA PRO A 363 8.19 1.35 1.15
C PRO A 363 7.89 2.64 0.40
N LEU A 364 8.35 2.71 -0.85
CA LEU A 364 8.15 3.84 -1.74
C LEU A 364 7.40 3.38 -2.98
N GLU A 365 6.24 3.96 -3.21
CA GLU A 365 5.46 3.77 -4.42
C GLU A 365 5.67 4.95 -5.36
N LEU A 366 6.04 4.68 -6.62
CA LEU A 366 6.22 5.68 -7.65
C LEU A 366 5.12 5.56 -8.70
N LEU A 367 4.63 6.70 -9.19
CA LEU A 367 3.75 6.77 -10.36
C LEU A 367 4.40 7.67 -11.40
N VAL A 368 4.60 7.14 -12.61
CA VAL A 368 5.19 7.86 -13.75
C VAL A 368 4.17 7.93 -14.87
N GLY A 369 3.95 9.12 -15.39
CA GLY A 369 3.07 9.35 -16.54
C GLY A 369 3.77 10.21 -17.59
N ILE A 370 3.42 9.99 -18.86
CA ILE A 370 3.85 10.82 -19.99
C ILE A 370 2.60 11.19 -20.79
N GLU A 371 2.32 12.46 -20.89
CA GLU A 371 1.28 12.99 -21.76
C GLU A 371 1.93 13.54 -23.02
N PRO A 372 1.65 12.97 -24.19
CA PRO A 372 2.22 13.45 -25.46
C PRO A 372 1.80 14.89 -25.76
N ALA A 373 2.50 15.52 -26.71
CA ALA A 373 2.10 16.82 -27.22
C ALA A 373 0.66 16.78 -27.77
N ALA A 374 -0.19 17.66 -27.29
CA ALA A 374 -1.54 17.78 -27.80
C ALA A 374 -1.52 18.45 -29.18
N THR A 375 -2.22 17.86 -30.15
CA THR A 375 -2.50 18.45 -31.48
C THR A 375 -3.73 19.34 -31.46
N ASP A 376 -4.68 19.02 -30.60
CA ASP A 376 -5.81 19.85 -30.21
C ASP A 376 -6.00 19.72 -28.69
N ALA A 377 -5.95 20.83 -28.01
CA ALA A 377 -6.03 20.90 -26.54
C ALA A 377 -7.48 21.03 -26.01
N GLY A 378 -8.44 21.14 -26.92
CA GLY A 378 -9.86 21.27 -26.56
C GLY A 378 -10.23 22.67 -26.01
N PRO A 379 -11.29 22.79 -25.20
CA PRO A 379 -11.81 24.07 -24.72
C PRO A 379 -10.80 24.88 -23.92
N VAL A 380 -10.69 26.19 -24.21
CA VAL A 380 -9.62 27.06 -23.68
C VAL A 380 -9.90 27.56 -22.27
N ALA A 381 -11.14 27.84 -21.90
CA ALA A 381 -11.44 28.55 -20.66
C ALA A 381 -11.61 27.57 -19.49
N ALA A 382 -10.94 27.89 -18.36
CA ALA A 382 -11.30 27.27 -17.09
C ALA A 382 -12.70 27.73 -16.64
N LEU A 383 -13.51 26.78 -16.18
CA LEU A 383 -14.84 27.05 -15.66
C LEU A 383 -14.81 27.33 -14.15
N PRO A 384 -15.88 27.86 -13.57
CA PRO A 384 -16.02 27.97 -12.12
C PRO A 384 -15.90 26.60 -11.44
N LYS A 385 -15.60 26.59 -10.14
CA LYS A 385 -15.64 25.36 -9.32
C LYS A 385 -17.05 24.75 -9.39
N THR A 386 -17.08 23.43 -9.38
CA THR A 386 -18.32 22.65 -9.28
C THR A 386 -19.05 23.02 -7.99
N GLU A 387 -20.31 23.40 -8.10
CA GLU A 387 -21.15 23.72 -6.95
C GLU A 387 -21.57 22.45 -6.23
N PHE A 388 -21.51 22.47 -4.91
CA PHE A 388 -21.95 21.37 -4.06
C PHE A 388 -23.48 21.42 -3.94
N THR A 389 -24.11 20.29 -4.22
CA THR A 389 -25.54 20.07 -3.98
C THR A 389 -25.67 18.91 -2.98
N GLU A 390 -26.31 19.16 -1.86
CA GLU A 390 -26.50 18.11 -0.85
C GLU A 390 -27.36 16.97 -1.43
N PRO A 391 -26.86 15.71 -1.42
CA PRO A 391 -27.64 14.60 -1.96
C PRO A 391 -28.90 14.34 -1.15
N THR A 392 -29.99 14.00 -1.83
CA THR A 392 -31.32 13.75 -1.23
C THR A 392 -31.74 12.28 -1.24
N GLY A 393 -30.88 11.39 -1.73
CA GLY A 393 -31.15 9.94 -1.84
C GLY A 393 -30.80 9.15 -0.58
N GLU A 394 -30.98 7.83 -0.68
CA GLU A 394 -30.49 6.89 0.35
C GLU A 394 -28.95 6.90 0.41
N THR A 395 -28.43 6.68 1.61
CA THR A 395 -26.97 6.59 1.82
C THR A 395 -26.47 5.20 1.44
N THR A 396 -25.51 5.14 0.55
CA THR A 396 -24.90 3.89 0.07
C THR A 396 -23.76 3.48 1.01
N PRO A 397 -23.78 2.28 1.60
CA PRO A 397 -22.63 1.77 2.35
C PRO A 397 -21.41 1.62 1.44
N VAL A 398 -20.25 2.05 1.94
CA VAL A 398 -18.97 1.91 1.25
C VAL A 398 -17.88 1.64 2.28
N THR A 399 -16.83 0.95 1.89
CA THR A 399 -15.65 0.76 2.73
C THR A 399 -14.42 1.32 2.03
N GLY A 400 -13.86 2.41 2.55
CA GLY A 400 -12.67 3.04 2.01
C GLY A 400 -11.44 2.13 2.10
N GLY A 401 -10.56 2.19 1.11
CA GLY A 401 -9.31 1.43 1.10
C GLY A 401 -8.18 2.12 1.87
N GLY A 402 -7.12 1.38 2.21
CA GLY A 402 -5.96 1.91 2.94
C GLY A 402 -4.94 2.65 2.05
N SER A 403 -5.10 2.66 0.72
CA SER A 403 -4.15 3.27 -0.22
C SER A 403 -4.85 3.79 -1.47
N PHE A 404 -4.11 4.52 -2.33
CA PHE A 404 -4.61 4.91 -3.65
C PHE A 404 -5.02 3.70 -4.50
N ASN A 405 -4.31 2.58 -4.38
CA ASN A 405 -4.55 1.36 -5.18
C ASN A 405 -5.81 0.62 -4.74
N SER A 406 -6.11 0.65 -3.45
CA SER A 406 -7.28 0.02 -2.85
C SER A 406 -8.45 0.97 -2.62
N ALA A 407 -8.36 2.22 -3.12
CA ALA A 407 -9.38 3.25 -2.93
C ALA A 407 -10.76 2.78 -3.42
N ALA A 408 -11.77 2.91 -2.56
CA ALA A 408 -13.14 2.54 -2.90
C ALA A 408 -13.70 3.46 -3.99
N THR A 409 -14.34 2.88 -4.98
CA THR A 409 -14.93 3.65 -6.09
C THR A 409 -16.28 4.23 -5.69
N LEU A 410 -16.42 5.55 -5.82
CA LEU A 410 -17.67 6.26 -5.74
C LEU A 410 -18.15 6.54 -7.17
N ALA A 411 -19.25 5.90 -7.57
CA ALA A 411 -19.63 5.84 -8.97
C ALA A 411 -20.19 7.17 -9.51
N GLU A 412 -20.95 7.90 -8.68
CA GLU A 412 -21.68 9.11 -9.07
C GLU A 412 -22.01 9.99 -7.87
N SER A 413 -22.76 11.06 -8.09
CA SER A 413 -23.28 11.91 -7.01
C SER A 413 -24.13 11.10 -6.04
N GLY A 414 -23.97 11.35 -4.74
CA GLY A 414 -24.71 10.62 -3.71
C GLY A 414 -24.09 10.76 -2.33
N SER A 415 -24.76 10.17 -1.34
CA SER A 415 -24.25 10.02 0.03
C SER A 415 -23.67 8.62 0.23
N TYR A 416 -22.47 8.54 0.78
CA TYR A 416 -21.76 7.30 1.04
C TYR A 416 -21.42 7.20 2.53
N ALA A 417 -21.72 6.06 3.15
CA ALA A 417 -21.46 5.82 4.58
C ALA A 417 -20.31 4.84 4.78
N ASP A 418 -19.39 5.20 5.65
CA ASP A 418 -18.30 4.35 6.14
C ASP A 418 -18.15 4.51 7.66
N ALA A 419 -17.24 3.77 8.26
CA ALA A 419 -16.81 3.91 9.63
C ALA A 419 -15.29 3.92 9.69
N VAL A 420 -14.71 5.04 10.16
CA VAL A 420 -13.25 5.25 10.21
C VAL A 420 -12.80 5.25 11.67
N ARG A 421 -11.80 4.43 12.00
CA ARG A 421 -11.27 4.35 13.35
C ARG A 421 -10.22 5.42 13.61
N PRO A 422 -10.04 5.85 14.86
CA PRO A 422 -8.92 6.69 15.24
C PRO A 422 -7.57 6.10 14.77
N GLY A 423 -6.78 6.91 14.09
CA GLY A 423 -5.52 6.52 13.47
C GLY A 423 -5.67 5.82 12.10
N GLU A 424 -6.84 5.77 11.49
CA GLU A 424 -6.99 5.31 10.09
C GLU A 424 -6.92 6.47 9.10
N PHE A 425 -6.37 6.14 7.91
CA PHE A 425 -6.31 6.99 6.75
C PHE A 425 -6.91 6.21 5.58
N VAL A 426 -8.11 6.58 5.14
CA VAL A 426 -8.89 5.84 4.14
C VAL A 426 -9.04 6.62 2.85
N PHE A 427 -9.07 5.91 1.74
CA PHE A 427 -9.09 6.47 0.40
C PHE A 427 -10.36 6.05 -0.34
N TYR A 428 -10.95 7.03 -1.02
CA TYR A 428 -12.02 6.86 -2.00
C TYR A 428 -11.56 7.44 -3.34
N ARG A 429 -12.14 7.00 -4.45
CA ARG A 429 -11.82 7.51 -5.78
C ARG A 429 -13.08 7.79 -6.59
N VAL A 430 -13.02 8.84 -7.39
CA VAL A 430 -14.09 9.27 -8.30
C VAL A 430 -13.50 9.42 -9.69
N ARG A 431 -14.14 8.85 -10.72
CA ARG A 431 -13.72 9.04 -12.11
C ARG A 431 -14.24 10.37 -12.63
N LEU A 432 -13.35 11.27 -13.04
CA LEU A 432 -13.71 12.49 -13.72
C LEU A 432 -13.23 12.43 -15.18
N ASP A 433 -14.19 12.45 -16.09
CA ASP A 433 -13.95 12.65 -17.51
C ASP A 433 -13.74 14.15 -17.81
N TRP A 434 -13.26 14.46 -19.00
CA TRP A 434 -13.15 15.82 -19.47
C TRP A 434 -14.50 16.56 -19.42
N GLY A 435 -14.50 17.81 -18.98
CA GLY A 435 -15.68 18.64 -18.77
C GLY A 435 -16.44 18.40 -17.47
N ARG A 436 -16.12 17.32 -16.72
CA ARG A 436 -16.76 17.02 -15.44
C ARG A 436 -15.91 17.49 -14.27
N GLY A 437 -16.58 17.84 -13.17
CA GLY A 437 -15.95 18.18 -11.91
C GLY A 437 -16.67 17.54 -10.74
N LEU A 438 -16.05 17.60 -9.56
CA LEU A 438 -16.65 17.13 -8.31
C LEU A 438 -16.66 18.23 -7.26
N ALA A 439 -17.61 18.10 -6.31
CA ALA A 439 -17.61 18.79 -5.03
C ALA A 439 -18.05 17.83 -3.94
N TYR A 440 -17.47 17.93 -2.74
CA TYR A 440 -17.80 17.02 -1.65
C TYR A 440 -17.70 17.67 -0.28
N ARG A 441 -18.37 17.04 0.70
CA ARG A 441 -18.23 17.26 2.15
C ARG A 441 -18.16 15.94 2.88
N VAL A 442 -17.42 15.91 3.98
CA VAL A 442 -17.30 14.74 4.85
C VAL A 442 -17.90 15.06 6.21
N HIS A 443 -18.90 14.32 6.63
CA HIS A 443 -19.54 14.42 7.94
C HIS A 443 -19.00 13.32 8.85
N PHE A 444 -18.65 13.69 10.07
CA PHE A 444 -18.19 12.80 11.13
C PHE A 444 -19.26 12.83 12.21
N ALA A 445 -20.04 11.77 12.35
CA ALA A 445 -21.14 11.70 13.28
C ALA A 445 -20.66 11.39 14.72
N PRO A 446 -21.46 11.71 15.73
CA PRO A 446 -21.17 11.34 17.11
C PRO A 446 -21.05 9.82 17.24
N ASN A 447 -20.03 9.35 17.97
CA ASN A 447 -19.83 7.92 18.25
C ASN A 447 -19.95 7.56 19.74
N GLY A 448 -20.47 8.48 20.57
CA GLY A 448 -20.60 8.29 22.01
C GLY A 448 -19.29 8.47 22.80
N SER A 449 -18.17 8.66 22.13
CA SER A 449 -16.91 8.99 22.78
C SER A 449 -16.92 10.43 23.28
N LYS A 450 -16.21 10.69 24.38
CA LYS A 450 -16.05 12.07 24.89
C LYS A 450 -15.07 12.91 24.06
N GLY A 451 -14.61 12.41 22.92
CA GLY A 451 -13.55 13.03 22.14
C GLY A 451 -12.21 13.07 22.88
N SER A 452 -11.18 13.49 22.19
CA SER A 452 -9.90 13.80 22.83
C SER A 452 -9.91 15.28 23.23
N ASP A 453 -9.55 15.58 24.47
CA ASP A 453 -9.34 16.96 24.93
C ASP A 453 -8.14 17.65 24.25
N SER A 454 -7.42 16.92 23.43
CA SER A 454 -6.30 17.41 22.65
C SER A 454 -6.67 17.50 21.16
N VAL A 455 -6.00 18.36 20.45
CA VAL A 455 -6.15 18.65 19.03
C VAL A 455 -6.39 17.35 18.23
N SER A 456 -7.65 17.04 18.01
CA SER A 456 -8.04 15.89 17.21
C SER A 456 -7.83 16.24 15.74
N ASN A 457 -7.26 15.34 14.98
CA ASN A 457 -6.86 15.59 13.62
C ASN A 457 -7.81 14.93 12.64
N LEU A 458 -9.00 15.52 12.46
CA LEU A 458 -9.76 15.22 11.26
C LEU A 458 -9.09 15.87 10.08
N THR A 459 -8.93 15.13 9.01
CA THR A 459 -8.42 15.68 7.76
C THR A 459 -9.16 15.06 6.59
N THR A 460 -9.49 15.88 5.58
CA THR A 460 -9.88 15.41 4.25
C THR A 460 -8.94 16.03 3.23
N THR A 461 -8.50 15.24 2.25
CA THR A 461 -7.56 15.70 1.22
C THR A 461 -8.01 15.23 -0.15
N LEU A 462 -8.02 16.15 -1.11
CA LEU A 462 -8.32 15.86 -2.50
C LEU A 462 -7.03 15.77 -3.31
N TYR A 463 -6.86 14.66 -4.05
CA TYR A 463 -5.71 14.43 -4.93
C TYR A 463 -6.16 14.29 -6.39
N SER A 464 -5.30 14.74 -7.30
CA SER A 464 -5.41 14.56 -8.74
C SER A 464 -5.07 13.11 -9.17
N PRO A 465 -5.27 12.74 -10.43
CA PRO A 465 -4.84 11.43 -10.95
C PRO A 465 -3.35 11.12 -10.79
N ILE A 466 -2.50 12.14 -10.76
CA ILE A 466 -1.06 12.00 -10.50
C ILE A 466 -0.72 11.99 -9.01
N ARG A 467 -1.73 11.93 -8.15
CA ARG A 467 -1.59 11.99 -6.68
C ARG A 467 -1.02 13.33 -6.18
N GLU A 468 -1.11 14.39 -6.97
CA GLU A 468 -0.78 15.74 -6.52
C GLU A 468 -1.91 16.27 -5.64
N ARG A 469 -1.57 16.79 -4.45
CA ARG A 469 -2.54 17.36 -3.52
C ARG A 469 -3.15 18.63 -4.10
N ILE A 470 -4.46 18.62 -4.33
CA ILE A 470 -5.24 19.77 -4.80
C ILE A 470 -5.61 20.65 -3.61
N ASN A 471 -6.27 20.07 -2.62
CA ASN A 471 -6.73 20.77 -1.41
C ASN A 471 -6.65 19.82 -0.20
N SER A 472 -6.59 20.42 1.00
CA SER A 472 -6.67 19.68 2.27
C SER A 472 -7.36 20.54 3.31
N ASP A 473 -8.39 19.99 3.96
CA ASP A 473 -9.11 20.62 5.05
C ASP A 473 -8.91 19.82 6.34
N SER A 474 -8.84 20.52 7.47
CA SER A 474 -8.64 19.90 8.78
C SER A 474 -9.59 20.47 9.83
N GLY A 475 -9.90 19.67 10.83
CA GLY A 475 -10.79 20.05 11.92
C GLY A 475 -10.51 19.28 13.19
N VAL A 476 -11.28 19.59 14.23
CA VAL A 476 -11.20 18.97 15.55
C VAL A 476 -12.45 18.10 15.76
N TYR A 477 -12.26 16.85 16.11
CA TYR A 477 -13.34 15.94 16.50
C TYR A 477 -13.39 15.80 18.02
N THR A 478 -14.51 16.21 18.60
CA THR A 478 -14.77 16.16 20.05
C THR A 478 -15.83 15.11 20.43
N GLY A 479 -16.13 14.17 19.52
CA GLY A 479 -17.21 13.21 19.71
C GLY A 479 -18.60 13.74 19.31
N SER A 480 -18.67 14.99 18.82
CA SER A 480 -19.90 15.63 18.33
C SER A 480 -19.89 15.71 16.80
N ASP A 481 -21.06 15.96 16.22
CA ASP A 481 -21.20 16.11 14.77
C ASP A 481 -20.26 17.21 14.23
N THR A 482 -19.49 16.85 13.22
CA THR A 482 -18.48 17.74 12.61
C THR A 482 -18.45 17.49 11.10
N ALA A 483 -18.34 18.56 10.31
CA ALA A 483 -18.20 18.43 8.87
C ALA A 483 -16.90 19.09 8.36
N LEU A 484 -16.28 18.50 7.36
CA LEU A 484 -15.15 19.07 6.64
C LEU A 484 -15.46 19.21 5.14
N PRO A 485 -15.16 20.37 4.53
CA PRO A 485 -14.77 21.61 5.22
C PRO A 485 -15.89 22.09 6.16
N VAL A 486 -15.49 22.84 7.16
CA VAL A 486 -16.44 23.42 8.15
C VAL A 486 -17.45 24.34 7.48
N THR A 487 -16.97 25.10 6.50
CA THR A 487 -17.79 26.00 5.65
C THR A 487 -17.56 25.66 4.19
N ASN A 488 -18.59 25.74 3.36
CA ASN A 488 -18.54 25.44 1.95
C ASN A 488 -18.29 23.95 1.65
N SER A 489 -17.72 23.67 0.48
CA SER A 489 -17.35 22.33 0.02
C SER A 489 -15.94 22.34 -0.58
N THR A 490 -15.24 21.22 -0.54
CA THR A 490 -14.04 21.00 -1.34
C THR A 490 -14.44 20.50 -2.71
N GLY A 491 -13.88 21.10 -3.77
CA GLY A 491 -14.25 20.69 -5.12
C GLY A 491 -13.23 21.06 -6.18
N THR A 492 -13.43 20.52 -7.38
CA THR A 492 -12.66 20.84 -8.58
C THR A 492 -13.40 21.83 -9.46
N VAL A 493 -12.66 22.49 -10.36
CA VAL A 493 -13.23 23.02 -11.59
C VAL A 493 -13.53 21.83 -12.53
N PRO A 494 -14.39 21.96 -13.56
CA PRO A 494 -14.50 20.96 -14.64
C PRO A 494 -13.14 20.69 -15.27
N ILE A 495 -12.81 19.41 -15.45
CA ILE A 495 -11.47 18.99 -15.89
C ILE A 495 -11.29 19.34 -17.37
N ARG A 496 -10.29 20.17 -17.65
CA ARG A 496 -9.91 20.58 -19.02
C ARG A 496 -8.40 20.64 -19.16
N TYR A 497 -7.89 20.31 -20.33
CA TYR A 497 -6.45 20.36 -20.61
C TYR A 497 -5.86 21.73 -20.31
N HIS A 498 -6.53 22.82 -20.69
CA HIS A 498 -6.10 24.19 -20.48
C HIS A 498 -6.18 24.68 -19.02
N ASN A 499 -6.70 23.89 -18.09
CA ASN A 499 -6.61 24.23 -16.66
C ASN A 499 -5.15 24.41 -16.22
N ARG A 500 -4.18 23.76 -16.90
CA ARG A 500 -2.72 23.90 -16.64
C ARG A 500 -2.19 25.32 -16.82
N ASP A 501 -2.87 26.14 -17.61
CA ASP A 501 -2.51 27.53 -17.90
C ASP A 501 -3.17 28.51 -16.93
N ALA A 502 -3.99 28.04 -16.02
CA ALA A 502 -4.74 28.88 -15.09
C ALA A 502 -3.81 29.59 -14.09
N ALA A 503 -4.17 30.81 -13.68
CA ALA A 503 -3.45 31.56 -12.67
C ALA A 503 -3.44 30.86 -11.29
N PRO A 504 -4.55 30.29 -10.76
CA PRO A 504 -4.54 29.57 -9.49
C PRO A 504 -3.80 28.24 -9.60
N THR A 505 -2.83 28.00 -8.71
CA THR A 505 -2.06 26.76 -8.65
C THR A 505 -2.95 25.53 -8.44
N GLU A 506 -4.00 25.66 -7.63
CA GLU A 506 -4.98 24.62 -7.39
C GLU A 506 -5.65 24.16 -8.69
N THR A 507 -6.06 25.11 -9.55
CA THR A 507 -6.69 24.80 -10.85
C THR A 507 -5.70 24.10 -11.80
N ARG A 508 -4.42 24.48 -11.79
CA ARG A 508 -3.41 23.83 -12.66
C ARG A 508 -3.27 22.33 -12.40
N LYS A 509 -3.53 21.88 -11.18
CA LYS A 509 -3.48 20.47 -10.79
C LYS A 509 -4.68 19.64 -11.28
N GLN A 510 -5.64 20.29 -11.96
CA GLN A 510 -6.89 19.72 -12.40
C GLN A 510 -6.97 19.70 -13.94
N ALA A 511 -5.86 19.35 -14.58
CA ALA A 511 -5.67 19.40 -16.03
C ALA A 511 -5.59 18.03 -16.69
N VAL A 512 -5.88 16.95 -15.97
CA VAL A 512 -5.83 15.57 -16.44
C VAL A 512 -7.10 14.84 -16.01
N ALA A 513 -7.80 14.24 -16.97
CA ALA A 513 -8.94 13.36 -16.68
C ALA A 513 -8.42 12.04 -16.08
N GLY A 514 -9.18 11.45 -15.17
CA GLY A 514 -8.77 10.21 -14.53
C GLY A 514 -9.42 10.01 -13.16
N TRP A 515 -8.79 9.17 -12.34
CA TRP A 515 -9.22 8.91 -10.97
C TRP A 515 -8.74 10.03 -10.05
N TYR A 516 -9.69 10.78 -9.49
CA TYR A 516 -9.45 11.72 -8.40
C TYR A 516 -9.68 11.00 -7.08
N TYR A 517 -8.87 11.32 -6.07
CA TYR A 517 -8.92 10.60 -4.80
C TYR A 517 -9.30 11.54 -3.67
N ILE A 518 -10.19 11.05 -2.82
CA ILE A 518 -10.56 11.72 -1.56
C ILE A 518 -10.00 10.84 -0.43
N ALA A 519 -9.09 11.40 0.34
CA ALA A 519 -8.55 10.73 1.51
C ALA A 519 -9.15 11.35 2.78
N VAL A 520 -9.58 10.49 3.70
CA VAL A 520 -10.19 10.88 4.98
C VAL A 520 -9.38 10.28 6.12
N LYS A 521 -9.00 11.11 7.09
CA LYS A 521 -8.24 10.70 8.27
C LYS A 521 -8.98 11.06 9.54
N VAL A 522 -8.99 10.12 10.47
CA VAL A 522 -9.30 10.35 11.88
C VAL A 522 -8.01 10.09 12.67
N GLY A 523 -7.41 11.12 13.27
CA GLY A 523 -6.17 11.01 14.02
C GLY A 523 -6.28 10.11 15.24
N SER A 524 -5.17 9.53 15.68
CA SER A 524 -5.12 8.75 16.91
C SER A 524 -5.33 9.66 18.14
N THR A 525 -5.96 9.12 19.17
CA THR A 525 -6.05 9.80 20.47
C THR A 525 -4.77 9.56 21.26
N PHE A 526 -4.17 10.62 21.80
CA PHE A 526 -2.92 10.55 22.57
C PHE A 526 -3.05 9.86 23.94
N THR A 527 -4.27 9.51 24.37
CA THR A 527 -4.48 8.84 25.65
C THR A 527 -4.73 7.36 25.42
N GLU A 528 -3.94 6.49 26.06
CA GLU A 528 -4.15 5.03 26.12
C GLU A 528 -5.56 4.63 26.63
N LYS A 529 -6.30 5.57 27.24
CA LYS A 529 -7.65 5.40 27.77
C LYS A 529 -8.76 5.95 26.88
N GLY A 530 -8.43 6.52 25.69
CA GLY A 530 -9.42 7.05 24.76
C GLY A 530 -10.31 5.97 24.17
N ASP A 531 -11.58 6.27 23.95
CA ASP A 531 -12.50 5.41 23.22
C ASP A 531 -11.99 5.25 21.77
N GLN A 532 -11.80 4.00 21.37
CA GLN A 532 -11.32 3.60 20.04
C GLN A 532 -12.47 3.21 19.10
N SER A 533 -13.70 3.51 19.48
CA SER A 533 -14.87 3.26 18.65
C SER A 533 -14.74 3.94 17.30
N ALA A 534 -15.16 3.26 16.25
CA ALA A 534 -15.17 3.83 14.92
C ALA A 534 -16.08 5.07 14.88
N VAL A 535 -15.62 6.10 14.17
CA VAL A 535 -16.39 7.30 13.88
C VAL A 535 -17.21 7.04 12.62
N PRO A 536 -18.56 7.07 12.70
CA PRO A 536 -19.36 6.98 11.47
C PRO A 536 -19.08 8.19 10.58
N VAL A 537 -18.76 7.92 9.31
CA VAL A 537 -18.44 8.93 8.32
C VAL A 537 -19.48 8.89 7.21
N ARG A 538 -20.00 10.06 6.81
CA ARG A 538 -20.81 10.22 5.61
C ARG A 538 -20.08 11.16 4.66
N LEU A 539 -19.82 10.69 3.45
CA LEU A 539 -19.25 11.47 2.39
C LEU A 539 -20.35 11.83 1.38
N ASP A 540 -20.68 13.10 1.31
CA ASP A 540 -21.64 13.64 0.36
C ASP A 540 -20.90 14.16 -0.86
N LEU A 541 -21.23 13.64 -2.03
CA LEU A 541 -20.54 13.86 -3.29
C LEU A 541 -21.50 14.42 -4.35
N THR A 542 -21.07 15.47 -5.02
CA THR A 542 -21.63 15.98 -6.26
C THR A 542 -20.63 15.78 -7.38
N VAL A 543 -21.02 15.13 -8.47
CA VAL A 543 -20.28 15.08 -9.73
C VAL A 543 -21.14 15.72 -10.79
N ASP A 544 -20.67 16.83 -11.38
CA ASP A 544 -21.43 17.62 -12.32
C ASP A 544 -20.60 18.00 -13.55
N GLY A 545 -21.25 18.62 -14.53
CA GLY A 545 -20.69 19.02 -15.80
C GLY A 545 -20.99 18.06 -16.94
N THR A 546 -20.95 18.59 -18.13
CA THR A 546 -21.16 17.82 -19.36
C THR A 546 -19.85 17.22 -19.83
N LYS A 547 -19.85 15.94 -20.18
CA LYS A 547 -18.68 15.29 -20.77
C LYS A 547 -18.29 16.01 -22.07
N GLU A 548 -17.04 16.48 -22.12
CA GLU A 548 -16.42 17.14 -23.26
C GLU A 548 -15.45 16.19 -23.97
N ASN A 549 -15.08 16.55 -25.20
CA ASN A 549 -13.95 15.88 -25.84
C ASN A 549 -12.65 16.30 -25.15
N GLY A 550 -11.83 15.30 -24.85
CA GLY A 550 -10.48 15.55 -24.34
C GLY A 550 -9.52 16.06 -25.41
N PRO A 551 -8.28 16.36 -25.05
CA PRO A 551 -7.23 16.69 -26.00
C PRO A 551 -7.00 15.52 -26.97
N THR A 552 -6.61 15.85 -28.20
CA THR A 552 -6.09 14.88 -29.16
C THR A 552 -4.57 14.95 -29.19
N TYR A 553 -3.92 13.82 -29.37
CA TYR A 553 -2.47 13.72 -29.34
C TYR A 553 -1.92 13.25 -30.67
N ALA A 554 -0.67 13.61 -30.99
CA ALA A 554 0.00 13.21 -32.23
C ALA A 554 0.27 11.69 -32.31
N THR A 555 0.31 11.02 -31.17
CA THR A 555 0.49 9.57 -31.05
C THR A 555 -0.69 8.95 -30.31
N SER A 556 -1.13 7.74 -30.72
CA SER A 556 -2.11 6.98 -29.94
C SER A 556 -1.52 6.69 -28.55
N ASN A 557 -2.27 7.02 -27.52
CA ASN A 557 -1.83 6.83 -26.14
C ASN A 557 -2.86 5.96 -25.39
N ASP A 558 -2.36 4.97 -24.66
CA ASP A 558 -3.19 4.12 -23.79
C ASP A 558 -3.65 4.85 -22.50
N GLY A 559 -3.58 6.18 -22.48
CA GLY A 559 -3.79 7.06 -21.34
C GLY A 559 -2.47 7.52 -20.72
N VAL A 560 -2.50 8.66 -20.03
CA VAL A 560 -1.31 9.29 -19.43
C VAL A 560 -0.59 8.33 -18.45
N PHE A 561 -1.35 7.46 -17.79
CA PHE A 561 -0.86 6.52 -16.77
C PHE A 561 -1.09 5.05 -17.17
N GLY A 562 -1.40 4.77 -18.42
CA GLY A 562 -1.79 3.43 -18.84
C GLY A 562 -3.15 3.00 -18.28
N GLU A 563 -4.07 3.95 -18.06
CA GLU A 563 -5.41 3.66 -17.47
C GLU A 563 -6.23 2.68 -18.28
N ASN A 564 -5.93 2.55 -19.56
CA ASN A 564 -6.54 1.57 -20.47
C ASN A 564 -5.70 0.28 -20.58
N ALA A 565 -4.48 0.28 -20.06
CA ALA A 565 -3.70 -0.93 -19.91
C ALA A 565 -4.35 -1.76 -18.79
N LYS A 566 -4.85 -2.94 -19.14
CA LYS A 566 -5.23 -3.94 -18.13
C LYS A 566 -4.03 -4.13 -17.20
N PRO A 567 -4.21 -4.19 -15.86
CA PRO A 567 -3.15 -4.57 -14.97
C PRO A 567 -2.52 -5.83 -15.55
N LYS A 568 -1.23 -5.81 -15.82
CA LYS A 568 -0.50 -7.04 -16.16
C LYS A 568 -0.58 -7.90 -14.91
N THR A 569 -1.51 -8.84 -14.90
CA THR A 569 -1.48 -9.97 -13.98
C THR A 569 -0.08 -10.57 -14.17
N PRO A 570 0.68 -10.82 -13.09
CA PRO A 570 1.93 -11.56 -13.23
C PRO A 570 1.57 -12.84 -13.97
N GLU A 571 2.14 -13.01 -15.16
CA GLU A 571 2.00 -14.24 -15.92
C GLU A 571 2.55 -15.34 -15.02
N SER A 572 1.64 -16.15 -14.46
CA SER A 572 2.01 -17.42 -13.87
C SER A 572 2.83 -18.14 -14.92
N ALA A 573 4.09 -18.40 -14.62
CA ALA A 573 4.93 -19.25 -15.42
C ALA A 573 4.28 -20.65 -15.44
N THR A 574 3.31 -20.81 -16.32
CA THR A 574 2.75 -22.12 -16.65
C THR A 574 3.84 -22.83 -17.43
N SER A 575 4.56 -23.71 -16.74
CA SER A 575 5.39 -24.71 -17.40
C SER A 575 4.48 -25.49 -18.34
N ALA A 576 4.63 -25.27 -19.62
CA ALA A 576 4.05 -26.10 -20.64
C ALA A 576 4.63 -27.52 -20.48
N HIS A 577 3.87 -28.38 -19.86
CA HIS A 577 4.01 -29.83 -20.01
C HIS A 577 3.29 -30.18 -21.30
N GLU A 578 4.02 -30.21 -22.40
CA GLU A 578 3.56 -30.86 -23.61
C GLU A 578 3.64 -32.38 -23.39
N ASP A 579 2.47 -33.01 -23.40
CA ASP A 579 2.28 -34.45 -23.46
C ASP A 579 2.53 -34.90 -24.93
N PRO A 580 3.45 -35.83 -25.22
CA PRO A 580 3.68 -36.26 -26.60
C PRO A 580 2.69 -37.33 -26.98
N THR A 581 1.71 -36.98 -27.80
CA THR A 581 0.94 -38.00 -28.56
C THR A 581 1.79 -38.57 -29.70
N VAL A 582 1.88 -39.89 -29.68
CA VAL A 582 2.52 -40.80 -30.63
C VAL A 582 1.97 -40.64 -32.05
N ALA A 583 2.83 -40.46 -33.04
CA ALA A 583 2.65 -41.01 -34.40
C ALA A 583 4.01 -41.16 -35.08
N GLY A 584 4.21 -42.32 -35.66
CA GLY A 584 5.44 -42.98 -35.96
C GLY A 584 6.23 -42.55 -37.21
N GLU A 585 7.42 -43.19 -37.26
CA GLU A 585 8.23 -43.62 -38.40
C GLU A 585 8.96 -42.58 -39.28
N HIS A 586 10.22 -42.50 -39.25
CA HIS A 586 11.28 -43.11 -40.05
C HIS A 586 12.68 -42.47 -39.82
N SER A 587 13.58 -43.41 -39.50
CA SER A 587 15.02 -43.41 -39.62
C SER A 587 15.78 -42.19 -40.22
N SER A 588 16.83 -41.72 -39.55
CA SER A 588 18.24 -41.94 -40.02
C SER A 588 19.25 -41.37 -39.02
N ASN A 589 20.34 -42.11 -38.86
CA ASN A 589 21.52 -41.89 -38.05
C ASN A 589 22.15 -40.47 -38.20
N SER A 590 22.52 -39.89 -37.07
CA SER A 590 23.87 -39.30 -36.90
C SER A 590 24.14 -39.04 -35.41
N TRP A 591 24.79 -40.02 -34.80
CA TRP A 591 25.63 -39.83 -33.62
C TRP A 591 26.88 -39.13 -34.07
N ILE A 592 27.34 -38.10 -33.37
CA ILE A 592 28.72 -37.73 -33.02
C ILE A 592 28.79 -36.21 -32.78
N LEU A 593 29.48 -35.86 -31.69
CA LEU A 593 29.99 -34.57 -31.26
C LEU A 593 29.10 -33.69 -30.40
N PHE A 594 29.30 -33.83 -29.08
CA PHE A 594 29.53 -32.74 -28.13
C PHE A 594 30.02 -33.29 -26.77
N THR A 595 31.30 -33.72 -26.75
CA THR A 595 32.06 -33.87 -25.51
C THR A 595 33.43 -33.22 -25.74
N ALA A 596 33.54 -31.92 -25.42
CA ALA A 596 34.83 -31.24 -25.17
C ALA A 596 34.65 -29.76 -24.87
N THR A 597 34.05 -29.37 -23.71
CA THR A 597 34.25 -28.02 -23.15
C THR A 597 34.09 -27.98 -21.62
N GLY A 598 34.21 -29.09 -20.91
CA GLY A 598 34.08 -29.17 -19.45
C GLY A 598 35.38 -29.15 -18.63
N ILE A 599 36.56 -29.20 -19.24
CA ILE A 599 37.84 -29.41 -18.50
C ILE A 599 38.72 -28.14 -18.41
N GLY A 600 38.42 -27.08 -19.16
CA GLY A 600 39.25 -25.85 -19.21
C GLY A 600 39.08 -24.90 -18.03
N VAL A 601 37.98 -24.91 -17.28
CA VAL A 601 37.70 -23.92 -16.23
C VAL A 601 38.22 -24.32 -14.86
N LEU A 602 38.36 -25.61 -14.57
CA LEU A 602 38.91 -26.11 -13.29
C LEU A 602 40.43 -26.00 -13.17
N ALA A 603 41.17 -25.92 -14.28
CA ALA A 603 42.63 -25.79 -14.29
C ALA A 603 43.08 -24.35 -13.98
N LEU A 604 42.30 -23.32 -14.32
CA LEU A 604 42.67 -21.91 -14.07
C LEU A 604 42.43 -21.49 -12.61
N VAL A 605 41.46 -22.06 -11.92
CA VAL A 605 41.21 -21.77 -10.51
C VAL A 605 42.26 -22.40 -9.59
N GLY A 606 42.80 -23.58 -9.96
CA GLY A 606 43.86 -24.25 -9.21
C GLY A 606 45.20 -23.49 -9.24
N ILE A 607 45.53 -22.83 -10.36
CA ILE A 607 46.78 -22.07 -10.49
C ILE A 607 46.77 -20.76 -9.71
N VAL A 608 45.62 -20.09 -9.62
CA VAL A 608 45.48 -18.83 -8.87
C VAL A 608 45.58 -19.09 -7.35
N VAL A 609 45.03 -20.19 -6.84
CA VAL A 609 45.12 -20.57 -5.43
C VAL A 609 46.53 -20.95 -5.03
N LEU A 610 47.28 -21.64 -5.89
CA LEU A 610 48.69 -22.00 -5.65
C LEU A 610 49.62 -20.78 -5.62
N VAL A 611 49.37 -19.78 -6.45
CA VAL A 611 50.16 -18.53 -6.50
C VAL A 611 49.90 -17.68 -5.23
N LEU A 612 48.67 -17.67 -4.72
CA LEU A 612 48.33 -16.95 -3.50
C LEU A 612 48.91 -17.61 -2.22
N ILE A 613 48.98 -18.94 -2.19
CA ILE A 613 49.60 -19.67 -1.08
C ILE A 613 51.12 -19.53 -1.07
N ALA A 614 51.76 -19.46 -2.24
CA ALA A 614 53.20 -19.26 -2.35
C ALA A 614 53.65 -17.83 -1.96
N ARG A 615 52.79 -16.82 -2.16
CA ARG A 615 53.07 -15.44 -1.71
C ARG A 615 52.94 -15.23 -0.20
N LYS A 616 52.13 -16.05 0.52
CA LYS A 616 51.93 -15.94 1.96
C LYS A 616 53.03 -16.62 2.79
N ARG A 617 53.97 -17.35 2.15
CA ARG A 617 55.13 -17.98 2.81
C ARG A 617 56.46 -17.23 2.64
N ARG A 618 56.44 -16.03 2.04
CA ARG A 618 57.64 -15.18 1.84
C ARG A 618 57.45 -13.75 2.37
N GLY A 619 56.56 -13.56 3.37
CA GLY A 619 56.45 -12.31 4.11
C GLY A 619 56.40 -12.60 5.59
#